data_6829418272b273a2b3d4419db262cd09
#
_entry.id   6829418272b273a2b3d4419db262cd09
#
_cell.length_a   1.000
_cell.length_b   1.000
_cell.length_c   1.000
_cell.angle_alpha   90.00
_cell.angle_beta   90.00
_cell.angle_gamma   90.00
#
_symmetry.space_group_name_H-M   'P 1'
#
loop_
_entity.id
_entity.type
_entity.pdbx_description
1 polymer ?
#
loop_
_entity_poly.entity_id
_entity_poly.type
_entity_poly.pdbx_seq_one_letter_code
_entity_poly.pdbx_strand_id
1 'polypeptide(L)'
;MKKFFRKLAAMVVTYYCNRIYRKAVKDADEHHAKEGEMFYVVDHLIKGQTLSVINRKMFRKMKMDAQRWTNPLYEIYFDKEYNIQMLKDSGWYHTADRSGQNGLTPKDKEVRRLEFIRMGLKRAKLID
;
A
#
# COMPACT_ATOMS: atom_id res chain seq x y z
N MET A 1 16.75 -24.06 -16.47
CA MET A 1 17.14 -22.66 -16.62
C MET A 1 16.00 -21.68 -16.37
N LYS A 2 14.82 -21.88 -16.98
CA LYS A 2 13.67 -20.99 -16.74
C LYS A 2 13.27 -20.91 -15.26
N LYS A 3 13.31 -22.02 -14.51
CA LYS A 3 12.99 -22.04 -13.08
C LYS A 3 13.99 -21.25 -12.25
N PHE A 4 15.26 -21.27 -12.61
CA PHE A 4 16.31 -20.53 -11.91
C PHE A 4 16.13 -19.01 -12.07
N PHE A 5 15.93 -18.55 -13.30
CA PHE A 5 15.72 -17.13 -13.56
C PHE A 5 14.44 -16.61 -12.93
N ARG A 6 13.37 -17.40 -12.97
CA ARG A 6 12.10 -17.05 -12.33
C ARG A 6 12.25 -16.92 -10.81
N LYS A 7 12.99 -17.84 -10.20
CA LYS A 7 13.26 -17.80 -8.75
C LYS A 7 14.11 -16.59 -8.38
N LEU A 8 15.13 -16.29 -9.19
CA LEU A 8 15.97 -15.11 -8.99
C LEU A 8 15.14 -13.82 -9.13
N ALA A 9 14.31 -13.73 -10.17
CA ALA A 9 13.42 -12.58 -10.37
C ALA A 9 12.45 -12.42 -9.19
N ALA A 10 11.91 -13.51 -8.65
CA ALA A 10 11.04 -13.47 -7.48
C ALA A 10 11.77 -12.92 -6.25
N MET A 11 13.03 -13.29 -6.05
CA MET A 11 13.85 -12.75 -4.95
C MET A 11 14.07 -11.26 -5.10
N VAL A 12 14.34 -10.78 -6.32
CA VAL A 12 14.52 -9.35 -6.60
C VAL A 12 13.24 -8.58 -6.34
N VAL A 13 12.11 -9.05 -6.84
CA VAL A 13 10.81 -8.40 -6.63
C VAL A 13 10.47 -8.35 -5.13
N THR A 14 10.68 -9.45 -4.42
CA THR A 14 10.46 -9.53 -2.98
C THR A 14 11.30 -8.48 -2.23
N TYR A 15 12.57 -8.37 -2.60
CA TYR A 15 13.47 -7.38 -1.99
C TYR A 15 12.97 -5.95 -2.20
N TYR A 16 12.63 -5.60 -3.44
CA TYR A 16 12.14 -4.25 -3.74
C TYR A 16 10.81 -3.94 -3.07
N CYS A 17 9.88 -4.88 -3.06
CA CYS A 17 8.59 -4.70 -2.38
C CYS A 17 8.79 -4.49 -0.88
N ASN A 18 9.66 -5.25 -0.24
CA ASN A 18 10.02 -5.07 1.16
C ASN A 18 10.57 -3.66 1.42
N ARG A 19 11.49 -3.24 0.58
CA ARG A 19 12.13 -1.92 0.72
C ARG A 19 11.12 -0.78 0.58
N ILE A 20 10.27 -0.86 -0.44
CA ILE A 20 9.24 0.14 -0.71
C ILE A 20 8.24 0.20 0.44
N TYR A 21 7.79 -0.95 0.92
CA TYR A 21 6.83 -1.03 2.01
C TYR A 21 7.41 -0.46 3.31
N ARG A 22 8.60 -0.89 3.68
CA ARG A 22 9.27 -0.42 4.91
C ARG A 22 9.52 1.07 4.89
N LYS A 23 9.94 1.61 3.75
CA LYS A 23 10.14 3.04 3.59
C LYS A 23 8.85 3.81 3.77
N ALA A 24 7.76 3.36 3.14
CA ALA A 24 6.46 4.01 3.24
C ALA A 24 5.92 3.97 4.68
N VAL A 25 6.05 2.84 5.36
CA VAL A 25 5.66 2.69 6.77
C VAL A 25 6.46 3.64 7.65
N LYS A 26 7.78 3.71 7.44
CA LYS A 26 8.64 4.62 8.18
C LYS A 26 8.22 6.08 7.98
N ASP A 27 7.96 6.47 6.74
CA ASP A 27 7.50 7.83 6.42
C ASP A 27 6.16 8.12 7.10
N ALA A 28 5.23 7.18 7.09
CA ALA A 28 3.93 7.32 7.76
C ALA A 28 4.11 7.50 9.28
N ASP A 29 4.96 6.69 9.89
CA ASP A 29 5.24 6.77 11.32
C ASP A 29 5.91 8.09 11.70
N GLU A 30 6.83 8.58 10.88
CA GLU A 30 7.50 9.87 11.08
C GLU A 30 6.50 11.03 10.99
N HIS A 31 5.62 11.02 10.00
CA HIS A 31 4.57 12.02 9.87
C HIS A 31 3.61 11.98 11.06
N HIS A 32 3.23 10.78 11.49
CA HIS A 32 2.38 10.60 12.66
C HIS A 32 3.03 11.19 13.92
N ALA A 33 4.31 10.87 14.14
CA ALA A 33 5.04 11.38 15.31
C ALA A 33 5.15 12.91 15.30
N LYS A 34 5.30 13.51 14.10
CA LYS A 34 5.46 14.95 13.94
C LYS A 34 4.14 15.72 14.05
N GLU A 35 3.07 15.18 13.45
CA GLU A 35 1.79 15.89 13.32
C GLU A 35 0.71 15.37 14.26
N GLY A 36 0.89 14.20 14.85
CA GLY A 36 -0.10 13.59 15.75
C GLY A 36 -1.35 13.08 15.05
N GLU A 37 -1.40 13.16 13.73
CA GLU A 37 -2.54 12.69 12.94
C GLU A 37 -2.33 11.27 12.45
N MET A 38 -3.44 10.61 12.08
CA MET A 38 -3.42 9.31 11.45
C MET A 38 -2.95 9.43 9.99
N PHE A 39 -2.00 8.60 9.61
CA PHE A 39 -1.49 8.54 8.24
C PHE A 39 -1.71 7.15 7.66
N TYR A 40 -1.93 7.10 6.35
CA TYR A 40 -2.22 5.88 5.60
C TYR A 40 -1.21 5.69 4.50
N VAL A 41 -0.84 4.43 4.26
CA VAL A 41 -0.02 4.03 3.12
C VAL A 41 -0.97 3.39 2.10
N VAL A 42 -1.03 3.97 0.92
CA VAL A 42 -1.94 3.54 -0.16
C VAL A 42 -1.17 3.41 -1.47
N ASP A 43 -1.79 2.79 -2.48
CA ASP A 43 -1.20 2.74 -3.81
C ASP A 43 -0.93 4.16 -4.32
N HIS A 44 0.01 4.27 -5.24
CA HIS A 44 0.51 5.56 -5.69
C HIS A 44 -0.58 6.49 -6.23
N LEU A 45 -0.57 7.71 -5.75
CA LEU A 45 -1.34 8.82 -6.29
C LEU A 45 -0.48 9.70 -7.19
N ILE A 46 0.83 9.60 -7.03
CA ILE A 46 1.81 10.40 -7.74
C ILE A 46 2.52 9.49 -8.74
N LYS A 47 2.54 9.91 -9.99
CA LYS A 47 3.21 9.17 -11.06
C LYS A 47 4.67 8.89 -10.69
N GLY A 48 5.08 7.65 -10.84
CA GLY A 48 6.44 7.20 -10.54
C GLY A 48 6.65 6.69 -9.12
N GLN A 49 5.67 6.86 -8.23
CA GLN A 49 5.73 6.29 -6.87
C GLN A 49 4.84 5.06 -6.78
N THR A 50 5.34 4.02 -6.13
CA THR A 50 4.58 2.78 -5.92
C THR A 50 3.60 2.91 -4.77
N LEU A 51 4.00 3.57 -3.68
CA LEU A 51 3.17 3.81 -2.52
C LEU A 51 3.20 5.29 -2.15
N SER A 52 2.08 5.78 -1.65
CA SER A 52 1.92 7.15 -1.17
C SER A 52 1.51 7.16 0.29
N VAL A 53 2.03 8.13 1.03
CA VAL A 53 1.66 8.36 2.43
C VAL A 53 0.72 9.57 2.45
N ILE A 54 -0.49 9.38 2.93
CA ILE A 54 -1.52 10.41 2.91
C ILE A 54 -2.18 10.55 4.28
N ASN A 55 -2.73 11.73 4.54
CA ASN A 55 -3.46 12.00 5.77
C ASN A 55 -4.91 11.51 5.68
N ARG A 56 -5.64 11.64 6.78
CA ARG A 56 -7.03 11.18 6.87
C ARG A 56 -7.96 11.90 5.91
N LYS A 57 -7.74 13.20 5.70
CA LYS A 57 -8.56 14.01 4.80
C LYS A 57 -8.44 13.52 3.36
N MET A 58 -7.21 13.29 2.90
CA MET A 58 -6.96 12.76 1.56
C MET A 58 -7.49 11.34 1.41
N PHE A 59 -7.35 10.52 2.43
CA PHE A 59 -7.85 9.15 2.43
C PHE A 59 -9.39 9.13 2.30
N ARG A 60 -10.09 9.98 3.03
CA ARG A 60 -11.55 10.11 2.92
C ARG A 60 -11.98 10.55 1.53
N LYS A 61 -11.23 11.50 0.95
CA LYS A 61 -11.50 11.96 -0.42
C LYS A 61 -11.31 10.82 -1.43
N MET A 62 -10.28 10.01 -1.27
CA MET A 62 -10.07 8.83 -2.11
C MET A 62 -11.23 7.84 -2.02
N LYS A 63 -11.73 7.60 -0.81
CA LYS A 63 -12.89 6.72 -0.62
C LYS A 63 -14.12 7.25 -1.34
N MET A 64 -14.38 8.55 -1.23
CA MET A 64 -15.50 9.18 -1.91
C MET A 64 -15.35 9.09 -3.42
N ASP A 65 -14.16 9.38 -3.94
CA ASP A 65 -13.87 9.30 -5.36
C ASP A 65 -14.00 7.86 -5.86
N ALA A 66 -13.53 6.89 -5.10
CA ALA A 66 -13.63 5.47 -5.44
C ALA A 66 -15.07 4.97 -5.51
N GLN A 67 -15.97 5.52 -4.69
CA GLN A 67 -17.40 5.19 -4.74
C GLN A 67 -18.12 5.79 -5.95
N ARG A 68 -17.58 6.89 -6.50
CA ARG A 68 -18.15 7.59 -7.65
C ARG A 68 -17.47 7.23 -8.97
N TRP A 69 -16.69 6.19 -9.01
CA TRP A 69 -15.74 5.84 -10.09
C TRP A 69 -16.24 6.01 -11.50
N THR A 70 -16.01 7.20 -12.02
CA THR A 70 -16.16 7.51 -13.44
C THR A 70 -14.86 8.05 -14.03
N ASN A 71 -13.79 8.15 -13.21
CA ASN A 71 -12.55 8.75 -13.67
C ASN A 71 -11.61 7.69 -14.24
N PRO A 72 -11.39 7.66 -15.57
CA PRO A 72 -10.56 6.64 -16.22
C PRO A 72 -9.08 6.67 -15.81
N LEU A 73 -8.59 7.76 -15.21
CA LEU A 73 -7.22 7.84 -14.71
C LEU A 73 -6.95 6.85 -13.58
N TYR A 74 -7.96 6.54 -12.78
CA TYR A 74 -7.83 5.57 -11.69
C TYR A 74 -7.76 4.14 -12.24
N GLU A 75 -8.45 3.83 -13.32
CA GLU A 75 -8.41 2.50 -13.94
C GLU A 75 -7.05 2.15 -14.54
N ILE A 76 -6.30 3.17 -14.97
CA ILE A 76 -4.98 2.97 -15.56
C ILE A 76 -3.95 2.49 -14.52
N TYR A 77 -4.07 2.96 -13.29
CA TYR A 77 -3.07 2.73 -12.24
C TYR A 77 -3.47 1.68 -11.22
N PHE A 78 -4.77 1.33 -11.13
CA PHE A 78 -5.27 0.49 -10.07
C PHE A 78 -6.21 -0.59 -10.61
N ASP A 79 -6.02 -1.80 -10.12
CA ASP A 79 -7.05 -2.82 -10.22
C ASP A 79 -8.23 -2.38 -9.35
N LYS A 80 -9.41 -2.26 -9.97
CA LYS A 80 -10.61 -1.72 -9.32
C LYS A 80 -11.03 -2.49 -8.07
N GLU A 81 -11.08 -3.83 -8.15
CA GLU A 81 -11.46 -4.67 -7.01
C GLU A 81 -10.45 -4.57 -5.88
N TYR A 82 -9.19 -4.57 -6.24
CA TYR A 82 -8.09 -4.49 -5.31
C TYR A 82 -8.08 -3.15 -4.55
N ASN A 83 -8.35 -2.07 -5.24
CA ASN A 83 -8.44 -0.74 -4.65
C ASN A 83 -9.59 -0.60 -3.66
N ILE A 84 -10.75 -1.12 -4.03
CA ILE A 84 -11.91 -1.11 -3.16
C ILE A 84 -11.60 -1.86 -1.87
N GLN A 85 -10.97 -3.03 -1.98
CA GLN A 85 -10.59 -3.82 -0.81
C GLN A 85 -9.55 -3.11 0.04
N MET A 86 -8.53 -2.53 -0.58
CA MET A 86 -7.51 -1.77 0.12
C MET A 86 -8.10 -0.60 0.90
N LEU A 87 -9.04 0.13 0.29
CA LEU A 87 -9.70 1.26 0.94
C LEU A 87 -10.61 0.82 2.09
N LYS A 88 -11.25 -0.35 1.98
CA LYS A 88 -12.03 -0.93 3.07
C LYS A 88 -11.15 -1.28 4.26
N ASP A 89 -9.96 -1.79 4.01
CA ASP A 89 -9.03 -2.23 5.03
C ASP A 89 -8.11 -1.11 5.54
N SER A 90 -8.40 0.14 5.19
CA SER A 90 -7.61 1.33 5.59
C SER A 90 -6.19 1.35 5.03
N GLY A 91 -6.02 0.84 3.81
CA GLY A 91 -4.76 0.88 3.08
C GLY A 91 -3.82 -0.27 3.41
N TRP A 92 -2.61 -0.18 2.92
CA TRP A 92 -1.54 -1.14 3.18
C TRP A 92 -1.00 -1.05 4.60
N TYR A 93 -1.12 0.11 5.18
CA TYR A 93 -0.70 0.40 6.54
C TYR A 93 -1.39 1.67 7.01
N HIS A 94 -1.66 1.79 8.30
CA HIS A 94 -2.07 3.05 8.90
C HIS A 94 -1.51 3.17 10.31
N THR A 95 -1.21 4.39 10.68
CA THR A 95 -0.75 4.72 12.03
C THR A 95 -1.95 4.81 12.99
N ALA A 96 -1.65 5.01 14.27
CA ALA A 96 -2.67 5.30 15.26
C ALA A 96 -3.35 6.65 14.99
N ASP A 97 -4.54 6.84 15.55
CA ASP A 97 -5.24 8.12 15.53
C ASP A 97 -4.60 9.11 16.55
N ARG A 98 -5.20 10.29 16.70
CA ARG A 98 -4.71 11.31 17.63
C ARG A 98 -4.71 10.85 19.09
N SER A 99 -5.58 9.92 19.44
CA SER A 99 -5.63 9.36 20.81
C SER A 99 -4.56 8.30 21.07
N GLY A 100 -3.81 7.93 20.04
CA GLY A 100 -2.83 6.85 20.11
C GLY A 100 -3.44 5.46 19.97
N GLN A 101 -4.69 5.38 19.52
CA GLN A 101 -5.44 4.12 19.38
C GLN A 101 -5.70 3.81 17.91
N ASN A 102 -6.21 2.61 17.65
CA ASN A 102 -6.66 2.17 16.33
C ASN A 102 -5.56 2.05 15.27
N GLY A 103 -4.28 2.07 15.66
CA GLY A 103 -3.19 1.73 14.77
C GLY A 103 -3.16 0.23 14.48
N LEU A 104 -2.49 -0.15 13.41
CA LEU A 104 -2.29 -1.56 13.09
C LEU A 104 -1.41 -2.23 14.14
N THR A 105 -1.81 -3.44 14.54
CA THR A 105 -0.95 -4.28 15.37
C THR A 105 0.28 -4.72 14.56
N PRO A 106 1.39 -5.10 15.22
CA PRO A 106 2.54 -5.65 14.51
C PRO A 106 2.20 -6.86 13.66
N LYS A 107 1.27 -7.70 14.11
CA LYS A 107 0.79 -8.87 13.37
C LYS A 107 0.06 -8.45 12.09
N ASP A 108 -0.85 -7.50 12.18
CA ASP A 108 -1.61 -6.99 11.02
C ASP A 108 -0.68 -6.32 10.01
N LYS A 109 0.28 -5.55 10.48
CA LYS A 109 1.31 -4.95 9.65
C LYS A 109 2.08 -6.00 8.86
N GLU A 110 2.46 -7.09 9.51
CA GLU A 110 3.19 -8.19 8.86
C GLU A 110 2.34 -8.88 7.79
N VAL A 111 1.06 -9.14 8.10
CA VAL A 111 0.13 -9.74 7.13
C VAL A 111 0.00 -8.85 5.89
N ARG A 112 -0.14 -7.55 6.08
CA ARG A 112 -0.26 -6.61 4.96
C ARG A 112 1.03 -6.48 4.16
N ARG A 113 2.18 -6.54 4.81
CA ARG A 113 3.48 -6.53 4.15
C ARG A 113 3.64 -7.72 3.21
N LEU A 114 3.29 -8.90 3.71
CA LEU A 114 3.36 -10.14 2.92
C LEU A 114 2.37 -10.10 1.75
N GLU A 115 1.18 -9.55 1.97
CA GLU A 115 0.20 -9.39 0.90
C GLU A 115 0.68 -8.41 -0.17
N PHE A 116 1.32 -7.33 0.22
CA PHE A 116 1.92 -6.38 -0.73
C PHE A 116 2.98 -7.05 -1.59
N ILE A 117 3.84 -7.87 -0.99
CA ILE A 117 4.86 -8.64 -1.72
C ILE A 117 4.18 -9.61 -2.68
N ARG A 118 3.16 -10.34 -2.21
CA ARG A 118 2.42 -11.30 -3.04
C ARG A 118 1.82 -10.61 -4.26
N MET A 119 1.25 -9.43 -4.09
CA MET A 119 0.70 -8.66 -5.20
C MET A 119 1.77 -8.19 -6.18
N GLY A 120 2.94 -7.80 -5.69
CA GLY A 120 4.07 -7.46 -6.55
C GLY A 120 4.52 -8.63 -7.40
N LEU A 121 4.61 -9.81 -6.79
CA LEU A 121 4.97 -11.04 -7.50
C LEU A 121 3.92 -11.42 -8.55
N LYS A 122 2.64 -11.26 -8.22
CA LYS A 122 1.54 -11.52 -9.15
C LYS A 122 1.56 -10.57 -10.34
N ARG A 123 1.80 -9.28 -10.10
CA ARG A 123 1.90 -8.27 -11.17
C ARG A 123 3.09 -8.54 -12.10
N ALA A 124 4.17 -9.06 -11.56
CA ALA A 124 5.35 -9.46 -12.33
C ALA A 124 5.18 -10.83 -13.01
N LYS A 125 4.02 -11.47 -12.86
CA LYS A 125 3.69 -12.79 -13.42
C LYS A 125 4.65 -13.89 -12.93
N LEU A 126 5.15 -13.77 -11.71
CA LEU A 126 6.05 -14.74 -11.09
C LEU A 126 5.30 -15.76 -10.22
N ILE A 127 4.05 -15.46 -9.88
CA ILE A 127 3.10 -16.37 -9.23
C ILE A 127 1.72 -16.20 -9.88
N ASP A 128 0.84 -17.17 -9.66
CA ASP A 128 -0.54 -17.16 -10.20
C ASP A 128 -1.48 -16.30 -9.35
#